data_cea8824b06ae598fd66f596b39df5c5e
#
_entry.id   cea8824b06ae598fd66f596b39df5c5e
#
_cell.length_a   1.000
_cell.length_b   1.000
_cell.length_c   1.000
_cell.angle_alpha   90.00
_cell.angle_beta   90.00
_cell.angle_gamma   90.00
#
_symmetry.space_group_name_H-M   'P 1'
#
loop_
_entity.id
_entity.type
_entity.pdbx_description
1 polymer ?
#
loop_
_entity_poly.entity_id
_entity_poly.type
_entity_poly.pdbx_seq_one_letter_code
_entity_poly.pdbx_strand_id
1 'polypeptide(L)'
;KWISEQTAGLLNPTFTPDPMQVLSLINTLYFEGAWSSSFHAANNTTEKFTLADGSQVDATYMNQSFDHHFYYETEDYILFELGFVGGQSMRLVLPKEGKQLNDLLTEQSLKAILSSPEESTQKSAKVHLKLPKFSFDSNFNLNKLCQSLGLEELFSESSDLSGISKENIAVSNVQQE
;
A
#
# COMPACT_ATOMS: atom_id res chain seq x y z
N LYS A 1 1.04 17.85 -15.21
CA LYS A 1 2.41 18.39 -15.09
C LYS A 1 2.86 18.43 -13.62
N TRP A 2 2.21 19.21 -12.72
CA TRP A 2 2.61 19.33 -11.32
C TRP A 2 2.67 17.97 -10.60
N ILE A 3 1.64 17.12 -10.70
CA ILE A 3 1.61 15.79 -10.08
C ILE A 3 2.80 14.95 -10.57
N SER A 4 3.04 14.90 -11.86
CA SER A 4 4.18 14.17 -12.44
C SER A 4 5.52 14.68 -11.92
N GLU A 5 5.68 16.00 -11.76
CA GLU A 5 6.88 16.59 -11.19
C GLU A 5 7.06 16.21 -9.69
N GLN A 6 5.97 16.20 -8.92
CA GLN A 6 6.00 15.84 -7.49
C GLN A 6 6.17 14.34 -7.23
N THR A 7 5.90 13.49 -8.22
CA THR A 7 5.98 12.02 -8.10
C THR A 7 7.07 11.42 -8.98
N ALA A 8 8.10 12.20 -9.34
CA ALA A 8 9.21 11.77 -10.21
C ALA A 8 8.75 11.08 -11.50
N GLY A 9 7.61 11.50 -12.06
CA GLY A 9 7.04 10.94 -13.28
C GLY A 9 6.20 9.67 -13.11
N LEU A 10 6.07 9.15 -11.89
CA LEU A 10 5.32 7.91 -11.62
C LEU A 10 3.82 8.09 -11.83
N LEU A 11 3.27 9.24 -11.41
CA LEU A 11 1.86 9.55 -11.65
C LEU A 11 1.73 10.62 -12.73
N ASN A 12 0.93 10.36 -13.73
CA ASN A 12 0.66 11.30 -14.81
C ASN A 12 -0.83 11.28 -15.20
N PRO A 13 -1.74 11.59 -14.26
CA PRO A 13 -3.16 11.54 -14.50
C PRO A 13 -3.59 12.55 -15.55
N THR A 14 -4.54 12.16 -16.37
CA THR A 14 -5.20 13.04 -17.35
C THR A 14 -6.50 13.56 -16.76
N PHE A 15 -6.58 14.86 -16.57
CA PHE A 15 -7.81 15.53 -16.14
C PHE A 15 -8.64 15.95 -17.35
N THR A 16 -9.87 15.47 -17.38
CA THR A 16 -10.85 16.01 -18.34
C THR A 16 -11.48 17.24 -17.72
N PRO A 17 -11.43 18.40 -18.38
CA PRO A 17 -12.07 19.59 -17.86
C PRO A 17 -13.56 19.37 -17.66
N ASP A 18 -14.08 19.63 -16.47
CA ASP A 18 -15.50 19.62 -16.16
C ASP A 18 -15.93 21.07 -15.92
N PRO A 19 -16.82 21.64 -16.78
CA PRO A 19 -17.31 23.02 -16.62
C PRO A 19 -18.04 23.28 -15.30
N MET A 20 -18.53 22.22 -14.65
CA MET A 20 -19.24 22.29 -13.37
C MET A 20 -18.29 22.19 -12.17
N GLN A 21 -17.02 21.85 -12.41
CA GLN A 21 -16.04 21.73 -11.35
C GLN A 21 -15.55 23.12 -10.88
N VAL A 22 -15.85 23.47 -9.66
CA VAL A 22 -15.45 24.76 -9.05
C VAL A 22 -14.08 24.66 -8.40
N LEU A 23 -13.74 23.54 -7.80
CA LEU A 23 -12.51 23.33 -7.03
C LEU A 23 -12.00 21.91 -7.16
N SER A 24 -10.69 21.75 -7.22
CA SER A 24 -9.98 20.48 -7.06
C SER A 24 -8.95 20.62 -5.96
N LEU A 25 -9.03 19.74 -4.96
CA LEU A 25 -7.99 19.59 -3.95
C LEU A 25 -7.17 18.33 -4.29
N ILE A 26 -5.87 18.50 -4.44
CA ILE A 26 -4.96 17.44 -4.85
C ILE A 26 -3.84 17.34 -3.84
N ASN A 27 -3.63 16.14 -3.31
CA ASN A 27 -2.48 15.79 -2.49
C ASN A 27 -1.72 14.64 -3.15
N THR A 28 -0.40 14.69 -3.13
CA THR A 28 0.46 13.61 -3.64
C THR A 28 1.45 13.19 -2.57
N LEU A 29 1.70 11.89 -2.49
CA LEU A 29 2.75 11.32 -1.68
C LEU A 29 3.71 10.56 -2.58
N TYR A 30 4.99 10.88 -2.47
CA TYR A 30 6.07 10.16 -3.14
C TYR A 30 7.04 9.63 -2.09
N PHE A 31 7.40 8.36 -2.23
CA PHE A 31 8.41 7.72 -1.39
C PHE A 31 9.41 6.97 -2.27
N GLU A 32 10.69 7.23 -2.07
CA GLU A 32 11.80 6.46 -2.63
C GLU A 32 12.75 6.11 -1.49
N GLY A 33 13.11 4.83 -1.38
CA GLY A 33 13.98 4.35 -0.31
C GLY A 33 14.95 3.28 -0.81
N ALA A 34 16.23 3.44 -0.46
CA ALA A 34 17.20 2.37 -0.62
C ALA A 34 17.11 1.38 0.54
N TRP A 35 17.19 0.09 0.28
CA TRP A 35 17.23 -0.93 1.33
C TRP A 35 18.45 -0.75 2.22
N SER A 36 18.28 -0.82 3.53
CA SER A 36 19.40 -0.80 4.50
C SER A 36 20.35 -1.96 4.28
N SER A 37 19.80 -3.10 3.86
CA SER A 37 20.54 -4.27 3.43
C SER A 37 20.20 -4.55 1.96
N SER A 38 21.12 -4.21 1.06
CA SER A 38 20.86 -4.23 -0.38
C SER A 38 20.79 -5.64 -0.92
N PHE A 39 19.83 -5.88 -1.84
CA PHE A 39 19.80 -7.08 -2.65
C PHE A 39 20.84 -7.00 -3.77
N HIS A 40 21.66 -8.02 -3.91
CA HIS A 40 22.61 -8.11 -5.01
C HIS A 40 21.94 -8.68 -6.25
N ALA A 41 22.01 -7.98 -7.36
CA ALA A 41 21.37 -8.38 -8.61
C ALA A 41 21.85 -9.76 -9.12
N ALA A 42 23.10 -10.13 -8.82
CA ALA A 42 23.67 -11.44 -9.16
C ALA A 42 22.98 -12.61 -8.43
N ASN A 43 22.29 -12.34 -7.33
CA ASN A 43 21.55 -13.35 -6.57
C ASN A 43 20.08 -13.47 -7.03
N ASN A 44 19.65 -12.68 -8.00
CA ASN A 44 18.30 -12.77 -8.51
C ASN A 44 18.08 -14.08 -9.25
N THR A 45 16.87 -14.64 -9.08
CA THR A 45 16.44 -15.85 -9.80
C THR A 45 15.14 -15.56 -10.55
N THR A 46 14.90 -16.29 -11.63
CA THR A 46 13.61 -16.27 -12.32
C THR A 46 12.88 -17.55 -11.98
N GLU A 47 11.69 -17.43 -11.38
CA GLU A 47 10.89 -18.57 -10.94
C GLU A 47 9.42 -18.32 -11.23
N LYS A 48 8.61 -19.38 -11.18
CA LYS A 48 7.16 -19.28 -11.37
C LYS A 48 6.50 -18.66 -10.14
N PHE A 49 5.67 -17.66 -10.39
CA PHE A 49 4.78 -17.07 -9.41
C PHE A 49 3.35 -17.46 -9.74
N THR A 50 2.63 -18.01 -8.76
CA THR A 50 1.25 -18.43 -8.95
C THR A 50 0.31 -17.26 -8.63
N LEU A 51 -0.50 -16.87 -9.59
CA LEU A 51 -1.51 -15.82 -9.46
C LEU A 51 -2.75 -16.34 -8.68
N ALA A 52 -3.63 -15.41 -8.32
CA ALA A 52 -4.84 -15.73 -7.57
C ALA A 52 -5.81 -16.67 -8.33
N ASP A 53 -5.77 -16.67 -9.66
CA ASP A 53 -6.55 -17.56 -10.52
C ASP A 53 -5.91 -18.94 -10.73
N GLY A 54 -4.75 -19.20 -10.09
CA GLY A 54 -3.98 -20.43 -10.21
C GLY A 54 -3.05 -20.49 -11.42
N SER A 55 -3.08 -19.50 -12.31
CA SER A 55 -2.13 -19.41 -13.44
C SER A 55 -0.73 -19.05 -12.94
N GLN A 56 0.30 -19.32 -13.75
CA GLN A 56 1.68 -19.06 -13.40
C GLN A 56 2.33 -18.11 -14.39
N VAL A 57 3.08 -17.17 -13.85
CA VAL A 57 3.90 -16.22 -14.59
C VAL A 57 5.37 -16.33 -14.17
N ASP A 58 6.30 -15.97 -15.04
CA ASP A 58 7.71 -15.84 -14.65
C ASP A 58 7.91 -14.54 -13.89
N ALA A 59 8.48 -14.64 -12.70
CA ALA A 59 8.80 -13.49 -11.85
C ALA A 59 10.29 -13.50 -11.49
N THR A 60 10.87 -12.31 -11.45
CA THR A 60 12.25 -12.15 -10.94
C THR A 60 12.19 -12.00 -9.43
N TYR A 61 12.85 -12.90 -8.72
CA TYR A 61 12.98 -12.86 -7.27
C TYR A 61 14.31 -12.24 -6.87
N MET A 62 14.24 -11.29 -5.95
CA MET A 62 15.41 -10.80 -5.21
C MET A 62 15.66 -11.75 -4.04
N ASN A 63 16.89 -12.23 -3.92
CA ASN A 63 17.27 -13.20 -2.88
C ASN A 63 18.27 -12.59 -1.92
N GLN A 64 18.05 -12.79 -0.62
CA GLN A 64 18.95 -12.36 0.44
C GLN A 64 18.92 -13.32 1.62
N SER A 65 20.07 -13.50 2.26
CA SER A 65 20.21 -14.31 3.48
C SER A 65 20.67 -13.42 4.62
N PHE A 66 20.03 -13.61 5.76
CA PHE A 66 20.39 -12.97 7.01
C PHE A 66 20.77 -14.06 8.00
N ASP A 67 21.96 -13.99 8.61
CA ASP A 67 22.39 -15.00 9.58
C ASP A 67 21.57 -14.92 10.88
N HIS A 68 21.17 -13.71 11.26
CA HIS A 68 20.23 -13.43 12.33
C HIS A 68 19.35 -12.26 11.94
N HIS A 69 18.04 -12.48 11.91
CA HIS A 69 17.07 -11.42 11.71
C HIS A 69 15.84 -11.66 12.58
N PHE A 70 15.27 -10.58 13.10
CA PHE A 70 14.03 -10.64 13.85
C PHE A 70 12.85 -10.76 12.89
N TYR A 71 11.89 -11.59 13.27
CA TYR A 71 10.59 -11.71 12.63
C TYR A 71 9.55 -11.96 13.71
N TYR A 72 8.30 -11.76 13.38
CA TYR A 72 7.19 -11.98 14.29
C TYR A 72 6.32 -13.09 13.75
N GLU A 73 5.96 -14.02 14.63
CA GLU A 73 5.18 -15.19 14.24
C GLU A 73 3.96 -15.32 15.14
N THR A 74 2.79 -15.30 14.50
CA THR A 74 1.49 -15.54 15.12
C THR A 74 0.95 -16.93 14.71
N GLU A 75 -0.28 -17.26 15.08
CA GLU A 75 -0.95 -18.46 14.59
C GLU A 75 -1.31 -18.37 13.11
N ASP A 76 -1.52 -17.14 12.59
CA ASP A 76 -2.07 -16.90 11.26
C ASP A 76 -1.03 -16.49 10.22
N TYR A 77 0.03 -15.78 10.63
CA TYR A 77 1.01 -15.21 9.70
C TYR A 77 2.41 -15.10 10.31
N ILE A 78 3.37 -14.91 9.42
CA ILE A 78 4.72 -14.44 9.72
C ILE A 78 4.83 -13.00 9.22
N LEU A 79 5.32 -12.09 10.06
CA LEU A 79 5.62 -10.70 9.70
C LEU A 79 7.13 -10.50 9.73
N PHE A 80 7.65 -9.98 8.64
CA PHE A 80 9.06 -9.68 8.45
C PHE A 80 9.23 -8.21 8.07
N GLU A 81 10.17 -7.51 8.67
CA GLU A 81 10.42 -6.10 8.39
C GLU A 81 11.74 -5.92 7.65
N LEU A 82 11.67 -5.24 6.50
CA LEU A 82 12.84 -4.78 5.76
C LEU A 82 13.03 -3.28 5.95
N GLY A 83 14.16 -2.88 6.53
CA GLY A 83 14.49 -1.47 6.73
C GLY A 83 14.94 -0.78 5.45
N PHE A 84 14.60 0.51 5.33
CA PHE A 84 15.20 1.44 4.38
C PHE A 84 16.26 2.29 5.06
N VAL A 85 17.20 2.80 4.26
CA VAL A 85 18.09 3.85 4.70
C VAL A 85 17.26 5.08 5.04
N GLY A 86 17.34 5.55 6.29
CA GLY A 86 16.49 6.66 6.76
C GLY A 86 15.47 6.25 7.83
N GLY A 87 15.42 4.95 8.19
CA GLY A 87 14.66 4.46 9.35
C GLY A 87 13.22 4.03 9.07
N GLN A 88 12.75 4.16 7.84
CA GLN A 88 11.47 3.56 7.43
C GLN A 88 11.63 2.05 7.22
N SER A 89 10.53 1.31 7.23
CA SER A 89 10.54 -0.13 6.93
C SER A 89 9.37 -0.54 6.04
N MET A 90 9.58 -1.61 5.28
CA MET A 90 8.51 -2.35 4.61
C MET A 90 8.17 -3.58 5.44
N ARG A 91 6.89 -3.79 5.73
CA ARG A 91 6.39 -4.99 6.36
C ARG A 91 5.92 -5.99 5.31
N LEU A 92 6.47 -7.18 5.39
CA LEU A 92 6.09 -8.32 4.57
C LEU A 92 5.29 -9.29 5.45
N VAL A 93 4.07 -9.58 5.04
CA VAL A 93 3.18 -10.49 5.78
C VAL A 93 2.96 -11.73 4.93
N LEU A 94 3.35 -12.88 5.48
CA LEU A 94 3.19 -14.17 4.83
C LEU A 94 2.16 -14.99 5.62
N PRO A 95 0.97 -15.28 5.03
CA PRO A 95 0.02 -16.20 5.63
C PRO A 95 0.66 -17.57 5.86
N LYS A 96 0.33 -18.22 6.98
CA LYS A 96 0.76 -19.60 7.26
C LYS A 96 0.02 -20.60 6.39
N GLU A 97 0.55 -21.82 6.34
CA GLU A 97 -0.08 -22.92 5.63
C GLU A 97 -1.54 -23.11 6.07
N GLY A 98 -2.44 -23.23 5.11
CA GLY A 98 -3.88 -23.32 5.35
C GLY A 98 -4.60 -22.00 5.59
N LYS A 99 -3.89 -20.89 5.65
CA LYS A 99 -4.47 -19.53 5.75
C LYS A 99 -4.47 -18.83 4.39
N GLN A 100 -5.51 -18.05 4.14
CA GLN A 100 -5.62 -17.24 2.93
C GLN A 100 -5.30 -15.78 3.23
N LEU A 101 -4.84 -15.02 2.24
CA LEU A 101 -4.61 -13.60 2.39
C LEU A 101 -5.86 -12.86 2.87
N ASN A 102 -7.03 -13.24 2.34
CA ASN A 102 -8.31 -12.62 2.73
C ASN A 102 -8.65 -12.82 4.21
N ASP A 103 -8.16 -13.87 4.85
CA ASP A 103 -8.36 -14.10 6.29
C ASP A 103 -7.64 -13.03 7.13
N LEU A 104 -6.59 -12.42 6.57
CA LEU A 104 -5.80 -11.36 7.21
C LEU A 104 -6.31 -9.95 6.90
N LEU A 105 -7.26 -9.79 5.98
CA LEU A 105 -7.84 -8.48 5.61
C LEU A 105 -9.03 -8.09 6.49
N THR A 106 -9.00 -8.50 7.76
CA THR A 106 -9.97 -8.05 8.77
C THR A 106 -9.46 -6.82 9.50
N GLU A 107 -10.37 -6.00 10.05
CA GLU A 107 -9.99 -4.82 10.82
C GLU A 107 -9.03 -5.16 11.98
N GLN A 108 -9.30 -6.26 12.69
CA GLN A 108 -8.48 -6.71 13.81
C GLN A 108 -7.07 -7.11 13.35
N SER A 109 -6.96 -7.91 12.30
CA SER A 109 -5.66 -8.37 11.76
C SER A 109 -4.86 -7.20 11.19
N LEU A 110 -5.52 -6.29 10.45
CA LEU A 110 -4.87 -5.11 9.90
C LEU A 110 -4.36 -4.17 11.00
N LYS A 111 -5.14 -3.96 12.08
CA LYS A 111 -4.68 -3.19 13.25
C LYS A 111 -3.45 -3.84 13.88
N ALA A 112 -3.44 -5.16 14.06
CA ALA A 112 -2.30 -5.88 14.61
C ALA A 112 -1.06 -5.78 13.71
N ILE A 113 -1.22 -5.95 12.40
CA ILE A 113 -0.15 -5.85 11.39
C ILE A 113 0.44 -4.43 11.33
N LEU A 114 -0.40 -3.41 11.43
CA LEU A 114 0.02 -2.00 11.33
C LEU A 114 0.54 -1.42 12.65
N SER A 115 0.19 -2.03 13.78
CA SER A 115 0.70 -1.66 15.10
C SER A 115 2.14 -2.15 15.31
N SER A 116 2.75 -1.75 16.42
CA SER A 116 3.98 -2.40 16.88
C SER A 116 3.68 -3.85 17.24
N PRO A 117 4.40 -4.84 16.68
CA PRO A 117 4.18 -6.24 17.01
C PRO A 117 4.44 -6.50 18.51
N GLU A 118 3.73 -7.46 19.08
CA GLU A 118 3.95 -7.88 20.45
C GLU A 118 5.31 -8.58 20.60
N GLU A 119 6.09 -8.19 21.61
CA GLU A 119 7.41 -8.79 21.88
C GLU A 119 7.31 -10.32 22.07
N SER A 120 6.20 -10.82 22.62
CA SER A 120 5.94 -12.25 22.81
C SER A 120 5.94 -13.06 21.52
N THR A 121 5.66 -12.42 20.39
CA THR A 121 5.66 -13.05 19.05
C THR A 121 6.98 -12.91 18.32
N GLN A 122 7.94 -12.16 18.86
CA GLN A 122 9.25 -11.94 18.27
C GLN A 122 10.13 -13.18 18.34
N LYS A 123 10.70 -13.53 17.22
CA LYS A 123 11.68 -14.61 17.05
C LYS A 123 12.90 -14.09 16.32
N SER A 124 14.01 -14.81 16.46
CA SER A 124 15.23 -14.56 15.70
C SER A 124 15.75 -15.85 15.12
N ALA A 125 16.08 -15.84 13.85
CA ALA A 125 16.62 -17.01 13.16
C ALA A 125 17.50 -16.57 11.97
N LYS A 126 18.16 -17.55 11.36
CA LYS A 126 18.69 -17.42 10.02
C LYS A 126 17.52 -17.38 9.05
N VAL A 127 17.43 -16.30 8.27
CA VAL A 127 16.33 -16.07 7.32
C VAL A 127 16.86 -16.07 5.90
N HIS A 128 16.23 -16.83 5.02
CA HIS A 128 16.42 -16.77 3.57
C HIS A 128 15.17 -16.11 2.97
N LEU A 129 15.33 -14.87 2.56
CA LEU A 129 14.24 -14.09 1.96
C LEU A 129 14.30 -14.21 0.44
N LYS A 130 13.16 -14.53 -0.14
CA LYS A 130 12.88 -14.46 -1.58
C LYS A 130 11.70 -13.50 -1.78
N LEU A 131 11.98 -12.33 -2.37
CA LEU A 131 10.98 -11.31 -2.61
C LEU A 131 10.83 -11.10 -4.12
N PRO A 132 9.66 -11.37 -4.70
CA PRO A 132 9.46 -11.07 -6.12
C PRO A 132 9.53 -9.57 -6.36
N LYS A 133 10.13 -9.16 -7.47
CA LYS A 133 9.98 -7.78 -7.96
C LYS A 133 8.55 -7.60 -8.44
N PHE A 134 7.91 -6.55 -7.99
CA PHE A 134 6.55 -6.21 -8.38
C PHE A 134 6.44 -4.72 -8.70
N SER A 135 5.48 -4.40 -9.53
CA SER A 135 4.99 -3.05 -9.78
C SER A 135 3.49 -3.14 -9.95
N PHE A 136 2.75 -2.26 -9.32
CA PHE A 136 1.31 -2.16 -9.49
C PHE A 136 0.90 -0.70 -9.34
N ASP A 137 -0.20 -0.38 -9.96
CA ASP A 137 -0.94 0.86 -9.78
C ASP A 137 -2.35 0.54 -9.28
N SER A 138 -2.96 1.50 -8.64
CA SER A 138 -4.32 1.36 -8.16
C SER A 138 -5.05 2.69 -8.24
N ASN A 139 -6.34 2.62 -8.53
CA ASN A 139 -7.21 3.78 -8.63
C ASN A 139 -8.55 3.43 -7.96
N PHE A 140 -8.88 4.15 -6.91
CA PHE A 140 -10.09 3.91 -6.13
C PHE A 140 -10.98 5.14 -6.10
N ASN A 141 -12.26 4.97 -6.46
CA ASN A 141 -13.29 5.95 -6.13
C ASN A 141 -13.72 5.73 -4.68
N LEU A 142 -13.52 6.72 -3.85
CA LEU A 142 -13.76 6.66 -2.41
C LEU A 142 -15.12 7.26 -1.99
N ASN A 143 -15.97 7.71 -2.92
CA ASN A 143 -17.26 8.36 -2.58
C ASN A 143 -18.07 7.50 -1.61
N LYS A 144 -18.30 6.23 -1.94
CA LYS A 144 -19.08 5.31 -1.09
C LYS A 144 -18.43 5.08 0.27
N LEU A 145 -17.11 4.99 0.31
CA LEU A 145 -16.36 4.84 1.56
C LEU A 145 -16.56 6.08 2.44
N CYS A 146 -16.37 7.27 1.89
CA CYS A 146 -16.58 8.52 2.62
C CYS A 146 -18.01 8.62 3.17
N GLN A 147 -19.01 8.27 2.36
CA GLN A 147 -20.41 8.25 2.78
C GLN A 147 -20.63 7.27 3.95
N SER A 148 -20.10 6.04 3.85
CA SER A 148 -20.23 5.04 4.94
C SER A 148 -19.52 5.44 6.23
N LEU A 149 -18.56 6.36 6.17
CA LEU A 149 -17.89 6.96 7.33
C LEU A 149 -18.61 8.19 7.90
N GLY A 150 -19.83 8.48 7.43
CA GLY A 150 -20.66 9.58 7.94
C GLY A 150 -20.48 10.92 7.22
N LEU A 151 -19.85 10.92 6.05
CA LEU A 151 -19.63 12.13 5.24
C LEU A 151 -20.67 12.27 4.11
N GLU A 152 -21.87 11.71 4.29
CA GLU A 152 -22.94 11.72 3.28
C GLU A 152 -23.36 13.14 2.88
N GLU A 153 -23.42 14.05 3.86
CA GLU A 153 -23.87 15.42 3.65
C GLU A 153 -22.97 16.20 2.68
N LEU A 154 -21.67 15.91 2.66
CA LEU A 154 -20.71 16.57 1.74
C LEU A 154 -21.02 16.32 0.25
N PHE A 155 -21.70 15.22 -0.06
CA PHE A 155 -22.08 14.84 -1.42
C PHE A 155 -23.48 15.27 -1.82
N SER A 156 -24.19 15.99 -0.94
CA SER A 156 -25.57 16.44 -1.14
C SER A 156 -25.64 17.92 -1.48
N GLU A 157 -26.79 18.34 -2.00
CA GLU A 157 -27.07 19.76 -2.25
C GLU A 157 -27.16 20.58 -0.95
N SER A 158 -27.30 19.93 0.21
CA SER A 158 -27.34 20.57 1.54
C SER A 158 -25.95 20.73 2.17
N SER A 159 -24.87 20.40 1.44
CA SER A 159 -23.51 20.51 1.98
C SER A 159 -23.17 21.94 2.37
N ASP A 160 -22.62 22.14 3.57
CA ASP A 160 -22.10 23.43 4.01
C ASP A 160 -20.58 23.51 3.73
N LEU A 161 -20.24 23.97 2.53
CA LEU A 161 -18.89 24.29 2.11
C LEU A 161 -18.66 25.81 1.97
N SER A 162 -19.44 26.63 2.70
CA SER A 162 -19.40 28.10 2.68
C SER A 162 -18.04 28.69 3.09
N GLY A 163 -17.22 27.92 3.84
CA GLY A 163 -15.82 28.29 4.12
C GLY A 163 -14.91 28.27 2.90
N ILE A 164 -15.31 27.58 1.83
CA ILE A 164 -14.51 27.43 0.58
C ILE A 164 -15.08 28.27 -0.54
N SER A 165 -16.40 28.29 -0.71
CA SER A 165 -17.10 28.99 -1.79
C SER A 165 -18.33 29.71 -1.30
N LYS A 166 -18.68 30.83 -1.96
CA LYS A 166 -19.98 31.51 -1.76
C LYS A 166 -21.11 30.84 -2.55
N GLU A 167 -20.77 30.06 -3.55
CA GLU A 167 -21.71 29.25 -4.32
C GLU A 167 -22.04 27.98 -3.55
N ASN A 168 -23.25 27.47 -3.74
CA ASN A 168 -23.62 26.18 -3.19
C ASN A 168 -22.91 25.07 -3.97
N ILE A 169 -21.94 24.43 -3.34
CA ILE A 169 -21.12 23.37 -3.95
C ILE A 169 -21.20 22.10 -3.12
N ALA A 170 -21.05 20.95 -3.77
CA ALA A 170 -20.96 19.65 -3.15
C ALA A 170 -19.74 18.89 -3.67
N VAL A 171 -19.27 17.92 -2.91
CA VAL A 171 -18.22 17.02 -3.38
C VAL A 171 -18.79 16.08 -4.43
N SER A 172 -18.24 16.10 -5.63
CA SER A 172 -18.66 15.21 -6.72
C SER A 172 -17.82 13.92 -6.79
N ASN A 173 -16.53 14.01 -6.49
CA ASN A 173 -15.63 12.87 -6.61
C ASN A 173 -14.51 12.93 -5.55
N VAL A 174 -14.24 11.79 -4.94
CA VAL A 174 -13.06 11.53 -4.10
C VAL A 174 -12.34 10.33 -4.71
N GLN A 175 -11.09 10.53 -5.11
CA GLN A 175 -10.30 9.53 -5.82
C GLN A 175 -8.92 9.38 -5.19
N GLN A 176 -8.42 8.14 -5.13
CA GLN A 176 -7.08 7.78 -4.67
C GLN A 176 -6.38 7.01 -5.80
N GLU A 177 -5.20 7.47 -6.20
CA GLU A 177 -4.27 6.81 -7.13
C GLU A 177 -2.96 6.46 -6.45
#